data_0bd181add5d8ddf972a244e2f553ae48
#
_entry.id   0bd181add5d8ddf972a244e2f553ae48
#
_cell.length_a   1.000
_cell.length_b   1.000
_cell.length_c   1.000
_cell.angle_alpha   90.00
_cell.angle_beta   90.00
_cell.angle_gamma   90.00
#
_symmetry.space_group_name_H-M   'P 1'
#
loop_
_entity.id
_entity.type
_entity.pdbx_description
1 polymer ?
#
loop_
_entity_poly.entity_id
_entity_poly.type
_entity_poly.pdbx_seq_one_letter_code
_entity_poly.pdbx_strand_id
1 'polypeptide(L)'
;MVRDIYEAVKSVDKRLLFGVSPQGNMDNNYTQMYADVKKWCSEEGYLDYIAPQIYFGYENSVCPFSETLKSWEDIVICKNVKLVCGMGVYKLEREDEFINDIGIIARQIGDTEADENCSGFALYSYQSLFNKTDERFLEEREEISAQLK
;
A
#
# COMPACT_ATOMS: atom_id res chain seq x y z
N MET A 1 -19.15 10.16 -7.33
CA MET A 1 -18.83 8.76 -7.71
C MET A 1 -18.31 7.93 -6.53
N VAL A 2 -17.11 8.20 -5.93
CA VAL A 2 -16.60 7.35 -4.83
C VAL A 2 -17.57 7.29 -3.66
N ARG A 3 -18.10 8.43 -3.20
CA ARG A 3 -19.15 8.49 -2.16
C ARG A 3 -20.38 7.67 -2.52
N ASP A 4 -20.87 7.76 -3.76
CA ASP A 4 -22.09 7.06 -4.19
C ASP A 4 -21.87 5.55 -4.16
N ILE A 5 -20.65 5.08 -4.52
CA ILE A 5 -20.28 3.66 -4.42
C ILE A 5 -20.22 3.23 -2.95
N TYR A 6 -19.60 4.04 -2.08
CA TYR A 6 -19.57 3.77 -0.65
C TYR A 6 -20.99 3.63 -0.08
N GLU A 7 -21.87 4.58 -0.36
CA GLU A 7 -23.26 4.56 0.07
C GLU A 7 -24.01 3.33 -0.46
N ALA A 8 -23.80 2.97 -1.72
CA ALA A 8 -24.39 1.77 -2.32
C ALA A 8 -23.94 0.49 -1.61
N VAL A 9 -22.63 0.34 -1.31
CA VAL A 9 -22.09 -0.80 -0.55
C VAL A 9 -22.72 -0.84 0.85
N LYS A 10 -22.75 0.30 1.55
CA LYS A 10 -23.30 0.39 2.92
C LYS A 10 -24.82 0.18 2.96
N SER A 11 -25.53 0.43 1.86
CA SER A 11 -26.97 0.14 1.75
C SER A 11 -27.28 -1.35 1.69
N VAL A 12 -26.33 -2.17 1.19
CA VAL A 12 -26.47 -3.64 1.15
C VAL A 12 -26.25 -4.23 2.56
N ASP A 13 -25.13 -3.90 3.16
CA ASP A 13 -24.80 -4.26 4.55
C ASP A 13 -23.76 -3.28 5.11
N LYS A 14 -24.08 -2.64 6.22
CA LYS A 14 -23.18 -1.67 6.88
C LYS A 14 -21.85 -2.27 7.35
N ARG A 15 -21.75 -3.60 7.48
CA ARG A 15 -20.54 -4.32 7.87
C ARG A 15 -19.56 -4.52 6.71
N LEU A 16 -20.02 -4.39 5.46
CA LEU A 16 -19.14 -4.49 4.30
C LEU A 16 -18.13 -3.35 4.31
N LEU A 17 -16.87 -3.68 4.02
CA LEU A 17 -15.80 -2.71 3.91
C LEU A 17 -15.61 -2.30 2.44
N PHE A 18 -15.53 -1.01 2.21
CA PHE A 18 -15.21 -0.44 0.90
C PHE A 18 -13.90 0.34 0.98
N GLY A 19 -12.97 -0.01 0.11
CA GLY A 19 -11.69 0.68 0.00
C GLY A 19 -11.27 0.87 -1.45
N VAL A 20 -10.26 1.72 -1.64
CA VAL A 20 -9.63 1.94 -2.94
C VAL A 20 -8.13 1.77 -2.84
N SER A 21 -7.51 1.36 -3.96
CA SER A 21 -6.06 1.21 -4.08
C SER A 21 -5.54 2.17 -5.16
N PRO A 22 -5.27 3.44 -4.80
CA PRO A 22 -4.76 4.44 -5.72
C PRO A 22 -3.26 4.25 -5.98
N GLN A 23 -2.71 5.01 -6.92
CA GLN A 23 -1.26 5.05 -7.12
C GLN A 23 -0.55 5.57 -5.87
N GLY A 24 0.66 5.07 -5.60
CA GLY A 24 1.48 5.52 -4.48
C GLY A 24 1.87 7.00 -4.58
N ASN A 25 2.16 7.49 -5.78
CA ASN A 25 2.43 8.91 -6.00
C ASN A 25 1.14 9.74 -5.85
N MET A 26 1.07 10.49 -4.76
CA MET A 26 -0.12 11.26 -4.38
C MET A 26 -0.45 12.39 -5.36
N ASP A 27 0.56 13.08 -5.89
CA ASP A 27 0.36 14.19 -6.82
C ASP A 27 -0.20 13.69 -8.15
N ASN A 28 0.24 12.52 -8.61
CA ASN A 28 -0.30 11.90 -9.82
C ASN A 28 -1.77 11.52 -9.66
N ASN A 29 -2.21 11.08 -8.48
CA ASN A 29 -3.62 10.81 -8.23
C ASN A 29 -4.48 12.04 -8.51
N TYR A 30 -4.09 13.19 -8.01
CA TYR A 30 -4.85 14.43 -8.20
C TYR A 30 -4.74 14.98 -9.61
N THR A 31 -3.51 15.10 -10.12
CA THR A 31 -3.23 15.83 -11.36
C THR A 31 -3.47 15.03 -12.64
N GLN A 32 -3.27 13.70 -12.60
CA GLN A 32 -3.36 12.82 -13.76
C GLN A 32 -4.59 11.91 -13.72
N MET A 33 -5.00 11.46 -12.53
CA MET A 33 -6.10 10.51 -12.38
C MET A 33 -7.41 11.18 -11.93
N TYR A 34 -7.37 12.48 -11.63
CA TYR A 34 -8.52 13.24 -11.11
C TYR A 34 -9.14 12.59 -9.86
N ALA A 35 -8.28 11.97 -9.04
CA ALA A 35 -8.63 11.26 -7.82
C ALA A 35 -8.23 12.10 -6.60
N ASP A 36 -9.22 12.69 -5.93
CA ASP A 36 -9.00 13.52 -4.74
C ASP A 36 -8.87 12.65 -3.48
N VAL A 37 -7.75 11.92 -3.42
CA VAL A 37 -7.45 10.99 -2.33
C VAL A 37 -7.36 11.70 -0.98
N LYS A 38 -6.92 12.95 -0.94
CA LYS A 38 -6.85 13.75 0.29
C LYS A 38 -8.23 13.95 0.88
N LYS A 39 -9.20 14.30 0.05
CA LYS A 39 -10.60 14.42 0.48
C LYS A 39 -11.16 13.10 0.98
N TRP A 40 -10.92 12.00 0.27
CA TRP A 40 -11.46 10.69 0.64
C TRP A 40 -10.89 10.18 1.96
N CYS A 41 -9.63 10.53 2.27
CA CYS A 41 -8.96 10.15 3.52
C CYS A 41 -9.28 11.08 4.70
N SER A 42 -9.80 12.29 4.44
CA SER A 42 -10.07 13.28 5.48
C SER A 42 -11.54 13.42 5.88
N GLU A 43 -12.47 13.01 5.02
CA GLU A 43 -13.90 13.15 5.22
C GLU A 43 -14.59 11.78 5.36
N GLU A 44 -15.63 11.71 6.16
CA GLU A 44 -16.47 10.52 6.30
C GLU A 44 -17.34 10.26 5.06
N GLY A 45 -17.69 8.99 4.84
CA GLY A 45 -18.61 8.58 3.78
C GLY A 45 -17.97 8.37 2.40
N TYR A 46 -16.65 8.21 2.35
CA TYR A 46 -15.93 7.86 1.13
C TYR A 46 -15.36 6.45 1.17
N LEU A 47 -14.68 6.09 2.25
CA LEU A 47 -13.91 4.85 2.36
C LEU A 47 -13.98 4.31 3.79
N ASP A 48 -13.78 3.00 3.94
CA ASP A 48 -13.41 2.37 5.21
C ASP A 48 -11.88 2.18 5.30
N TYR A 49 -11.20 2.00 4.15
CA TYR A 49 -9.74 1.92 4.09
C TYR A 49 -9.20 2.44 2.75
N ILE A 50 -7.94 2.86 2.77
CA ILE A 50 -7.18 3.20 1.57
C ILE A 50 -5.93 2.34 1.51
N ALA A 51 -5.64 1.78 0.32
CA ALA A 51 -4.49 0.91 0.09
C ALA A 51 -3.62 1.46 -1.04
N PRO A 52 -2.85 2.55 -0.81
CA PRO A 52 -1.99 3.13 -1.84
C PRO A 52 -0.94 2.13 -2.31
N GLN A 53 -0.67 2.10 -3.61
CA GLN A 53 0.32 1.26 -4.26
C GLN A 53 1.71 1.88 -4.09
N ILE A 54 2.30 1.79 -2.89
CA ILE A 54 3.64 2.30 -2.58
C ILE A 54 4.68 1.29 -3.10
N TYR A 55 4.70 1.11 -4.43
CA TYR A 55 5.57 0.17 -5.13
C TYR A 55 6.92 0.80 -5.45
N PHE A 56 7.55 1.39 -4.46
CA PHE A 56 8.82 2.11 -4.56
C PHE A 56 9.83 1.53 -3.58
N GLY A 57 11.11 1.61 -3.95
CA GLY A 57 12.20 1.32 -3.04
C GLY A 57 12.54 2.52 -2.16
N TYR A 58 13.47 2.34 -1.26
CA TYR A 58 13.95 3.39 -0.36
C TYR A 58 14.77 4.46 -1.08
N GLU A 59 15.46 4.06 -2.17
CA GLU A 59 16.32 4.94 -2.97
C GLU A 59 15.59 5.57 -4.16
N ASN A 60 14.26 5.39 -4.28
CA ASN A 60 13.51 5.99 -5.37
C ASN A 60 13.59 7.52 -5.31
N SER A 61 14.09 8.15 -6.38
CA SER A 61 14.39 9.59 -6.40
C SER A 61 13.17 10.52 -6.39
N VAL A 62 11.98 9.98 -6.65
CA VAL A 62 10.73 10.79 -6.74
C VAL A 62 9.79 10.48 -5.59
N CYS A 63 9.68 9.21 -5.25
CA CYS A 63 8.77 8.72 -4.21
C CYS A 63 9.50 7.66 -3.36
N PRO A 64 10.51 8.01 -2.54
CA PRO A 64 11.14 7.06 -1.64
C PRO A 64 10.11 6.43 -0.73
N PHE A 65 10.25 5.13 -0.44
CA PHE A 65 9.25 4.37 0.30
C PHE A 65 8.83 5.05 1.61
N SER A 66 9.80 5.38 2.47
CA SER A 66 9.52 5.94 3.81
C SER A 66 8.80 7.28 3.75
N GLU A 67 9.26 8.22 2.89
CA GLU A 67 8.62 9.53 2.74
C GLU A 67 7.23 9.40 2.10
N THR A 68 7.07 8.42 1.20
CA THR A 68 5.77 8.18 0.56
C THR A 68 4.77 7.61 1.57
N LEU A 69 5.17 6.62 2.39
CA LEU A 69 4.34 6.08 3.47
C LEU A 69 3.92 7.21 4.41
N LYS A 70 4.88 8.00 4.90
CA LYS A 70 4.63 9.14 5.78
C LYS A 70 3.64 10.16 5.17
N SER A 71 3.77 10.45 3.88
CA SER A 71 2.86 11.37 3.19
C SER A 71 1.42 10.84 3.15
N TRP A 72 1.23 9.51 3.04
CA TRP A 72 -0.09 8.89 3.11
C TRP A 72 -0.68 8.91 4.51
N GLU A 73 0.13 8.67 5.54
CA GLU A 73 -0.29 8.80 6.94
C GLU A 73 -0.82 10.20 7.24
N ASP A 74 -0.09 11.23 6.82
CA ASP A 74 -0.42 12.63 7.09
C ASP A 74 -1.79 13.06 6.54
N ILE A 75 -2.32 12.38 5.53
CA ILE A 75 -3.65 12.69 4.95
C ILE A 75 -4.78 11.81 5.50
N VAL A 76 -4.47 10.66 6.13
CA VAL A 76 -5.49 9.76 6.70
C VAL A 76 -5.87 10.26 8.09
N ILE A 77 -6.60 11.39 8.13
CA ILE A 77 -7.04 12.04 9.37
C ILE A 77 -8.46 11.67 9.80
N CYS A 78 -9.25 11.08 8.90
CA CYS A 78 -10.56 10.53 9.24
C CYS A 78 -10.38 9.24 10.04
N LYS A 79 -10.85 9.23 11.29
CA LYS A 79 -10.66 8.08 12.22
C LYS A 79 -11.29 6.77 11.75
N ASN A 80 -12.26 6.84 10.84
CA ASN A 80 -12.96 5.69 10.30
C ASN A 80 -12.25 5.10 9.07
N VAL A 81 -11.23 5.78 8.52
CA VAL A 81 -10.44 5.30 7.38
C VAL A 81 -9.16 4.65 7.89
N LYS A 82 -8.86 3.45 7.39
CA LYS A 82 -7.64 2.72 7.71
C LYS A 82 -6.63 2.84 6.56
N LEU A 83 -5.36 3.03 6.90
CA LEU A 83 -4.26 2.96 5.94
C LEU A 83 -3.75 1.52 5.85
N VAL A 84 -3.65 0.99 4.62
CA VAL A 84 -3.04 -0.31 4.32
C VAL A 84 -1.93 -0.08 3.30
N CYS A 85 -0.68 -0.33 3.65
CA CYS A 85 0.44 -0.12 2.73
C CYS A 85 0.48 -1.19 1.63
N GLY A 86 0.31 -0.80 0.37
CA GLY A 86 0.46 -1.70 -0.78
C GLY A 86 1.91 -1.77 -1.23
N MET A 87 2.48 -2.99 -1.34
CA MET A 87 3.86 -3.25 -1.74
C MET A 87 3.93 -4.10 -3.00
N GLY A 88 4.88 -3.78 -3.90
CA GLY A 88 5.00 -4.42 -5.20
C GLY A 88 6.03 -5.53 -5.25
N VAL A 89 5.69 -6.76 -4.86
CA VAL A 89 6.61 -7.92 -4.87
C VAL A 89 7.20 -8.21 -6.26
N TYR A 90 6.47 -7.94 -7.33
CA TYR A 90 6.96 -8.16 -8.70
C TYR A 90 8.17 -7.29 -9.06
N LYS A 91 8.49 -6.28 -8.27
CA LYS A 91 9.67 -5.43 -8.44
C LYS A 91 10.99 -6.19 -8.22
N LEU A 92 10.97 -7.30 -7.49
CA LEU A 92 12.12 -8.16 -7.25
C LEU A 92 12.79 -8.70 -8.54
N GLU A 93 12.12 -8.63 -9.68
CA GLU A 93 12.67 -9.02 -11.00
C GLU A 93 12.80 -7.85 -11.99
N ARG A 94 12.53 -6.60 -11.56
CA ARG A 94 12.39 -5.48 -12.50
C ARG A 94 13.17 -4.23 -12.15
N GLU A 95 13.49 -4.02 -10.90
CA GLU A 95 14.16 -2.82 -10.43
C GLU A 95 15.43 -3.17 -9.66
N ASP A 96 16.54 -2.53 -10.01
CA ASP A 96 17.88 -2.86 -9.50
C ASP A 96 17.95 -2.84 -7.96
N GLU A 97 17.31 -1.88 -7.32
CA GLU A 97 17.24 -1.80 -5.86
C GLU A 97 16.61 -3.07 -5.27
N PHE A 98 15.46 -3.49 -5.82
CA PHE A 98 14.76 -4.69 -5.35
C PHE A 98 15.50 -6.00 -5.71
N ILE A 99 16.23 -6.02 -6.82
CA ILE A 99 17.02 -7.19 -7.24
C ILE A 99 18.21 -7.38 -6.32
N ASN A 100 18.89 -6.28 -5.95
CA ASN A 100 20.18 -6.33 -5.25
C ASN A 100 20.05 -6.27 -3.71
N ASP A 101 18.88 -5.90 -3.20
CA ASP A 101 18.63 -5.72 -1.76
C ASP A 101 17.71 -6.81 -1.22
N ILE A 102 18.30 -7.90 -0.72
CA ILE A 102 17.58 -9.03 -0.14
C ILE A 102 16.86 -8.56 1.14
N GLY A 103 15.59 -8.94 1.31
CA GLY A 103 14.78 -8.55 2.45
C GLY A 103 14.17 -7.15 2.35
N ILE A 104 14.21 -6.50 1.17
CA ILE A 104 13.65 -5.16 1.00
C ILE A 104 12.14 -5.14 1.30
N ILE A 105 11.36 -6.12 0.82
CA ILE A 105 9.92 -6.21 1.12
C ILE A 105 9.70 -6.53 2.60
N ALA A 106 10.52 -7.42 3.19
CA ALA A 106 10.45 -7.74 4.60
C ALA A 106 10.69 -6.50 5.49
N ARG A 107 11.67 -5.66 5.12
CA ARG A 107 11.90 -4.38 5.82
C ARG A 107 10.73 -3.41 5.65
N GLN A 108 10.17 -3.29 4.44
CA GLN A 108 8.98 -2.46 4.20
C GLN A 108 7.79 -2.92 5.05
N ILE A 109 7.62 -4.23 5.23
CA ILE A 109 6.63 -4.79 6.17
C ILE A 109 6.95 -4.35 7.59
N GLY A 110 8.20 -4.50 8.04
CA GLY A 110 8.63 -4.09 9.39
C GLY A 110 8.38 -2.60 9.67
N ASP A 111 8.73 -1.73 8.73
CA ASP A 111 8.47 -0.28 8.85
C ASP A 111 6.97 0.01 8.94
N THR A 112 6.16 -0.70 8.14
CA THR A 112 4.70 -0.55 8.15
C THR A 112 4.07 -1.03 9.46
N GLU A 113 4.57 -2.14 10.04
CA GLU A 113 4.09 -2.69 11.30
C GLU A 113 4.53 -1.87 12.51
N ALA A 114 5.68 -1.20 12.40
CA ALA A 114 6.18 -0.30 13.45
C ALA A 114 5.41 1.02 13.50
N ASP A 115 4.65 1.36 12.46
CA ASP A 115 3.89 2.59 12.39
C ASP A 115 2.46 2.43 12.93
N GLU A 116 2.16 3.13 14.02
CA GLU A 116 0.85 3.09 14.70
C GLU A 116 -0.32 3.62 13.82
N ASN A 117 -0.03 4.40 12.78
CA ASN A 117 -1.02 4.96 11.87
C ASN A 117 -1.35 4.01 10.72
N CYS A 118 -0.50 3.02 10.46
CA CYS A 118 -0.74 2.01 9.45
C CYS A 118 -1.47 0.79 10.06
N SER A 119 -2.53 0.35 9.40
CA SER A 119 -3.38 -0.75 9.90
C SER A 119 -2.98 -2.11 9.33
N GLY A 120 -1.96 -2.16 8.48
CA GLY A 120 -1.44 -3.36 7.87
C GLY A 120 -0.92 -3.12 6.47
N PHE A 121 -0.63 -4.20 5.76
CA PHE A 121 -0.04 -4.16 4.42
C PHE A 121 -0.74 -5.12 3.45
N ALA A 122 -0.51 -4.91 2.15
CA ALA A 122 -0.99 -5.77 1.07
C ALA A 122 0.12 -6.02 0.05
N LEU A 123 0.42 -7.28 -0.25
CA LEU A 123 1.48 -7.67 -1.18
C LEU A 123 0.91 -7.92 -2.60
N TYR A 124 1.39 -7.18 -3.57
CA TYR A 124 1.04 -7.38 -4.97
C TYR A 124 2.20 -8.07 -5.71
N SER A 125 2.11 -9.39 -6.00
CA SER A 125 0.89 -10.19 -5.84
C SER A 125 1.22 -11.58 -5.27
N TYR A 126 0.19 -12.36 -4.93
CA TYR A 126 0.32 -13.77 -4.60
C TYR A 126 1.12 -14.53 -5.66
N GLN A 127 0.82 -14.29 -6.94
CA GLN A 127 1.52 -14.93 -8.06
C GLN A 127 3.02 -14.59 -8.06
N SER A 128 3.38 -13.34 -7.81
CA SER A 128 4.78 -12.93 -7.75
C SER A 128 5.49 -13.55 -6.55
N LEU A 129 4.83 -13.62 -5.40
CA LEU A 129 5.45 -14.14 -4.19
C LEU A 129 5.56 -15.67 -4.16
N PHE A 130 4.53 -16.42 -4.61
CA PHE A 130 4.44 -17.87 -4.39
C PHE A 130 4.65 -18.74 -5.63
N ASN A 131 4.37 -18.22 -6.84
CA ASN A 131 4.50 -19.00 -8.06
C ASN A 131 5.88 -18.85 -8.73
N LYS A 132 6.73 -17.96 -8.25
CA LYS A 132 8.12 -17.82 -8.70
C LYS A 132 9.03 -18.76 -7.93
N THR A 133 9.96 -19.37 -8.65
CA THR A 133 10.93 -20.33 -8.10
C THR A 133 12.36 -19.84 -8.18
N ASP A 134 12.58 -18.65 -8.71
CA ASP A 134 13.88 -18.00 -8.78
C ASP A 134 14.41 -17.76 -7.36
N GLU A 135 15.71 -17.91 -7.17
CA GLU A 135 16.40 -17.81 -5.88
C GLU A 135 16.05 -16.52 -5.15
N ARG A 136 16.02 -15.42 -5.86
CA ARG A 136 15.67 -14.09 -5.30
C ARG A 136 14.30 -14.06 -4.61
N PHE A 137 13.29 -14.72 -5.20
CA PHE A 137 11.96 -14.80 -4.59
C PHE A 137 11.90 -15.79 -3.42
N LEU A 138 12.72 -16.84 -3.45
CA LEU A 138 12.83 -17.79 -2.35
C LEU A 138 13.44 -17.11 -1.11
N GLU A 139 14.55 -16.39 -1.30
CA GLU A 139 15.21 -15.62 -0.24
C GLU A 139 14.25 -14.59 0.37
N GLU A 140 13.58 -13.79 -0.45
CA GLU A 140 12.63 -12.78 0.04
C GLU A 140 11.48 -13.39 0.83
N ARG A 141 10.98 -14.58 0.44
CA ARG A 141 9.94 -15.29 1.21
C ARG A 141 10.44 -15.73 2.58
N GLU A 142 11.70 -16.13 2.69
CA GLU A 142 12.32 -16.49 3.97
C GLU A 142 12.41 -15.26 4.88
N GLU A 143 12.86 -14.12 4.35
CA GLU A 143 12.94 -12.86 5.08
C GLU A 143 11.55 -12.37 5.53
N ILE A 144 10.55 -12.37 4.64
CA ILE A 144 9.16 -12.04 4.99
C ILE A 144 8.63 -12.98 6.08
N SER A 145 8.90 -14.28 5.95
CA SER A 145 8.45 -15.27 6.94
C SER A 145 9.14 -15.09 8.29
N ALA A 146 10.36 -14.58 8.32
CA ALA A 146 11.08 -14.25 9.55
C ALA A 146 10.50 -12.98 10.21
N GLN A 147 10.17 -11.97 9.41
CA GLN A 147 9.58 -10.71 9.87
C GLN A 147 8.21 -10.91 10.53
N LEU A 148 7.40 -11.85 10.03
CA LEU A 148 6.01 -12.09 10.49
C LEU A 148 5.89 -13.05 11.70
N LYS A 149 7.00 -13.41 12.34
CA LYS A 149 7.01 -14.29 13.54
C LYS A 149 7.04 -13.50 14.82
#